data_6447235c308a68cb5ca1d33332ee4002
#
_entry.id   6447235c308a68cb5ca1d33332ee4002
#
_cell.length_a   1.000
_cell.length_b   1.000
_cell.length_c   1.000
_cell.angle_alpha   90.00
_cell.angle_beta   90.00
_cell.angle_gamma   90.00
#
_symmetry.space_group_name_H-M   'P 1'
#
loop_
_entity.id
_entity.type
_entity.pdbx_description
1 polymer ?
#
loop_
_entity_poly.entity_id
_entity_poly.type
_entity_poly.pdbx_seq_one_letter_code
_entity_poly.pdbx_strand_id
1 'polypeptide(L)'
;MPVVILLVITIFTFYKLPGITLEASAGEQAMTVQVEGRQFYWLYRYPNGVVAIDRMRAPQGRLVKLEVTSAPWDVIHSYFVPSLIAKIDAIPGKVNTVSFRAARTGLFEGQCAEFCGLQHAHMFNSIEVVPAAEFDAWLTEQAQAQETGDSDLGEQEFNGVCAKCHGPQGEGLIGPALSATSVSDARAVERIVTQGFGKMPPVGRGWSEPQVNALTAYLKERFPAGGASGG
;
A
#
# COMPACT_ATOMS: atom_id res chain seq x y z
N MET A 1 19.35 41.98 16.04
CA MET A 1 18.28 41.64 15.06
C MET A 1 18.04 40.11 14.97
N PRO A 2 19.00 39.21 14.70
CA PRO A 2 18.71 37.75 14.51
C PRO A 2 18.06 37.12 15.75
N VAL A 3 18.49 37.45 16.96
CA VAL A 3 17.91 36.92 18.21
C VAL A 3 16.43 37.24 18.37
N VAL A 4 16.02 38.49 18.03
CA VAL A 4 14.61 38.90 18.09
C VAL A 4 13.77 38.11 17.09
N ILE A 5 14.27 37.92 15.88
CA ILE A 5 13.60 37.13 14.83
C ILE A 5 13.43 35.68 15.29
N LEU A 6 14.49 35.06 15.83
CA LEU A 6 14.42 33.70 16.37
C LEU A 6 13.42 33.58 17.51
N LEU A 7 13.39 34.53 18.44
CA LEU A 7 12.40 34.52 19.53
C LEU A 7 10.96 34.62 19.00
N VAL A 8 10.71 35.52 18.04
CA VAL A 8 9.38 35.64 17.43
C VAL A 8 8.95 34.35 16.73
N ILE A 9 9.85 33.74 15.93
CA ILE A 9 9.59 32.47 15.25
C ILE A 9 9.33 31.36 16.28
N THR A 10 10.15 31.28 17.31
CA THR A 10 10.01 30.26 18.36
C THR A 10 8.67 30.40 19.09
N ILE A 11 8.33 31.59 19.55
CA ILE A 11 7.04 31.85 20.24
C ILE A 11 5.87 31.53 19.32
N PHE A 12 5.91 31.98 18.07
CA PHE A 12 4.87 31.67 17.07
C PHE A 12 4.74 30.16 16.83
N THR A 13 5.87 29.45 16.70
CA THR A 13 5.88 28.00 16.50
C THR A 13 5.25 27.27 17.69
N PHE A 14 5.66 27.59 18.92
CA PHE A 14 5.08 26.99 20.12
C PHE A 14 3.58 27.27 20.26
N TYR A 15 3.13 28.44 19.84
CA TYR A 15 1.69 28.79 19.84
C TYR A 15 0.90 28.00 18.79
N LYS A 16 1.50 27.70 17.63
CA LYS A 16 0.84 27.00 16.52
C LYS A 16 0.98 25.47 16.57
N LEU A 17 2.03 24.95 17.20
CA LEU A 17 2.32 23.50 17.26
C LEU A 17 1.12 22.68 17.74
N PRO A 18 0.40 23.03 18.83
CA PRO A 18 -0.74 22.24 19.31
C PRO A 18 -1.90 22.12 18.31
N GLY A 19 -1.98 23.02 17.30
CA GLY A 19 -3.02 22.96 16.28
C GLY A 19 -2.61 22.23 14.99
N ILE A 20 -1.38 21.71 14.92
CA ILE A 20 -0.89 21.00 13.73
C ILE A 20 -1.15 19.50 13.83
N THR A 21 -1.22 18.92 15.02
CA THR A 21 -1.61 17.53 15.23
C THR A 21 -3.13 17.42 15.09
N LEU A 22 -3.58 16.69 14.05
CA LEU A 22 -4.99 16.32 13.94
C LEU A 22 -5.29 15.23 14.98
N GLU A 23 -5.73 15.69 16.16
CA GLU A 23 -6.30 14.80 17.16
C GLU A 23 -7.80 14.62 16.89
N ALA A 24 -8.31 13.42 17.19
CA ALA A 24 -9.74 13.19 17.16
C ALA A 24 -10.43 14.15 18.14
N SER A 25 -11.46 14.87 17.68
CA SER A 25 -12.33 15.64 18.58
C SER A 25 -12.93 14.68 19.63
N ALA A 26 -13.19 15.17 20.83
CA ALA A 26 -13.75 14.35 21.89
C ALA A 26 -15.04 13.65 21.39
N GLY A 27 -15.03 12.31 21.35
CA GLY A 27 -16.13 11.48 20.85
C GLY A 27 -16.06 11.13 19.36
N GLU A 28 -15.10 11.65 18.59
CA GLU A 28 -14.90 11.25 17.19
C GLU A 28 -14.06 9.97 17.13
N GLN A 29 -14.61 8.93 16.46
CA GLN A 29 -13.85 7.72 16.18
C GLN A 29 -13.12 7.87 14.84
N ALA A 30 -11.78 7.86 14.89
CA ALA A 30 -10.97 7.78 13.69
C ALA A 30 -11.06 6.36 13.09
N MET A 31 -11.25 6.28 11.76
CA MET A 31 -11.06 5.01 11.06
C MET A 31 -9.56 4.71 11.02
N THR A 32 -9.15 3.58 11.60
CA THR A 32 -7.74 3.16 11.61
C THR A 32 -7.46 2.25 10.43
N VAL A 33 -6.46 2.60 9.61
CA VAL A 33 -5.93 1.75 8.53
C VAL A 33 -4.48 1.41 8.86
N GLN A 34 -4.16 0.13 8.81
CA GLN A 34 -2.77 -0.32 8.93
C GLN A 34 -2.07 -0.18 7.58
N VAL A 35 -0.87 0.41 7.60
CA VAL A 35 -0.02 0.62 6.43
C VAL A 35 1.30 -0.08 6.67
N GLU A 36 1.59 -1.09 5.87
CA GLU A 36 2.82 -1.86 5.97
C GLU A 36 3.68 -1.64 4.72
N GLY A 37 4.88 -1.08 4.90
CA GLY A 37 5.89 -0.98 3.86
C GLY A 37 6.58 -2.33 3.64
N ARG A 38 6.75 -2.72 2.38
CA ARG A 38 7.48 -3.91 1.94
C ARG A 38 8.31 -3.59 0.70
N GLN A 39 9.36 -4.30 0.46
CA GLN A 39 10.14 -4.17 -0.77
C GLN A 39 9.39 -4.81 -1.96
N PHE A 40 8.74 -4.06 -2.90
CA PHE A 40 8.76 -2.60 -3.03
C PHE A 40 7.33 -2.09 -3.25
N TYR A 41 6.44 -2.26 -2.26
CA TYR A 41 5.03 -1.91 -2.34
C TYR A 41 4.48 -1.54 -0.96
N TRP A 42 3.26 -0.94 -0.96
CA TRP A 42 2.53 -0.61 0.25
C TRP A 42 1.31 -1.50 0.39
N LEU A 43 1.17 -2.15 1.55
CA LEU A 43 0.04 -2.99 1.90
C LEU A 43 -0.84 -2.23 2.89
N TYR A 44 -2.12 -2.13 2.57
CA TYR A 44 -3.13 -1.51 3.43
C TYR A 44 -4.08 -2.56 3.96
N ARG A 45 -4.40 -2.49 5.26
CA ARG A 45 -5.43 -3.33 5.89
C ARG A 45 -6.45 -2.44 6.57
N TYR A 46 -7.70 -2.56 6.16
CA TYR A 46 -8.83 -1.86 6.73
C TYR A 46 -9.37 -2.58 7.96
N PRO A 47 -10.18 -1.89 8.83
CA PRO A 47 -10.70 -2.49 10.06
C PRO A 47 -11.56 -3.75 9.86
N ASN A 48 -12.21 -3.88 8.69
CA ASN A 48 -13.04 -5.03 8.31
C ASN A 48 -12.24 -6.15 7.60
N GLY A 49 -10.91 -6.05 7.55
CA GLY A 49 -10.04 -7.07 6.94
C GLY A 49 -9.74 -6.86 5.45
N VAL A 50 -10.41 -5.93 4.77
CA VAL A 50 -10.12 -5.60 3.36
C VAL A 50 -8.66 -5.20 3.19
N VAL A 51 -8.04 -5.73 2.14
CA VAL A 51 -6.64 -5.47 1.76
C VAL A 51 -6.61 -4.66 0.47
N ALA A 52 -5.66 -3.75 0.36
CA ALA A 52 -5.36 -3.02 -0.87
C ALA A 52 -3.84 -2.88 -1.05
N ILE A 53 -3.39 -2.74 -2.29
CA ILE A 53 -1.96 -2.64 -2.66
C ILE A 53 -1.72 -1.30 -3.36
N ASP A 54 -0.69 -0.58 -2.91
CA ASP A 54 -0.19 0.70 -3.46
C ASP A 54 -1.22 1.85 -3.54
N ARG A 55 -2.52 1.55 -3.60
CA ARG A 55 -3.60 2.54 -3.57
C ARG A 55 -4.60 2.22 -2.47
N MET A 56 -4.77 3.14 -1.54
CA MET A 56 -5.86 3.06 -0.57
C MET A 56 -6.99 4.02 -0.94
N ARG A 57 -8.23 3.67 -0.57
CA ARG A 57 -9.36 4.60 -0.57
C ARG A 57 -9.56 5.19 0.83
N ALA A 58 -10.03 6.43 0.86
CA ALA A 58 -10.36 7.11 2.11
C ALA A 58 -11.64 7.95 1.97
N PRO A 59 -12.45 8.06 3.04
CA PRO A 59 -13.66 8.86 3.02
C PRO A 59 -13.35 10.36 3.15
N GLN A 60 -13.98 11.18 2.31
CA GLN A 60 -13.94 12.63 2.45
C GLN A 60 -14.52 13.07 3.81
N GLY A 61 -13.87 14.02 4.46
CA GLY A 61 -14.35 14.70 5.66
C GLY A 61 -14.23 13.90 6.96
N ARG A 62 -13.97 12.58 6.92
CA ARG A 62 -13.75 11.77 8.13
C ARG A 62 -12.28 11.77 8.55
N LEU A 63 -12.05 11.60 9.84
CA LEU A 63 -10.70 11.42 10.38
C LEU A 63 -10.21 10.00 10.10
N VAL A 64 -9.07 9.90 9.43
CA VAL A 64 -8.38 8.63 9.16
C VAL A 64 -7.06 8.62 9.90
N LYS A 65 -6.85 7.60 10.71
CA LYS A 65 -5.59 7.31 11.41
C LYS A 65 -4.86 6.22 10.64
N LEU A 66 -3.62 6.47 10.28
CA LEU A 66 -2.73 5.46 9.73
C LEU A 66 -1.80 4.93 10.82
N GLU A 67 -1.71 3.62 10.93
CA GLU A 67 -0.71 2.89 11.71
C GLU A 67 0.34 2.36 10.74
N VAL A 68 1.47 3.06 10.69
CA VAL A 68 2.51 2.86 9.68
C VAL A 68 3.65 2.04 10.27
N THR A 69 3.97 0.93 9.63
CA THR A 69 5.07 0.04 10.00
C THR A 69 5.72 -0.55 8.76
N SER A 70 6.84 -1.23 8.92
CA SER A 70 7.41 -2.13 7.91
C SER A 70 7.28 -3.57 8.37
N ALA A 71 7.25 -4.51 7.43
CA ALA A 71 7.27 -5.93 7.76
C ALA A 71 8.49 -6.27 8.64
N PRO A 72 8.37 -7.17 9.64
CA PRO A 72 9.45 -7.45 10.61
C PRO A 72 10.77 -7.94 10.01
N TRP A 73 10.72 -8.44 8.79
CA TRP A 73 11.87 -8.98 8.04
C TRP A 73 12.34 -8.05 6.91
N ASP A 74 11.74 -6.87 6.80
CA ASP A 74 12.01 -5.90 5.74
C ASP A 74 12.90 -4.74 6.25
N VAL A 75 13.16 -3.78 5.39
CA VAL A 75 13.95 -2.59 5.68
C VAL A 75 13.06 -1.44 6.14
N ILE A 76 13.67 -0.32 6.51
CA ILE A 76 12.95 0.92 6.77
C ILE A 76 12.46 1.50 5.44
N HIS A 77 11.20 1.96 5.43
CA HIS A 77 10.58 2.77 4.39
C HIS A 77 10.10 4.09 5.00
N SER A 78 9.62 5.01 4.18
CA SER A 78 8.92 6.19 4.70
C SER A 78 7.71 6.50 3.84
N TYR A 79 6.54 6.51 4.49
CA TYR A 79 5.26 6.80 3.84
C TYR A 79 5.09 8.31 3.67
N PHE A 80 4.84 8.76 2.46
CA PHE A 80 4.74 10.18 2.15
C PHE A 80 3.70 10.44 1.07
N VAL A 81 2.69 11.26 1.39
CA VAL A 81 1.68 11.79 0.46
C VAL A 81 1.62 13.29 0.67
N PRO A 82 2.43 14.09 -0.04
CA PRO A 82 2.72 15.49 0.28
C PRO A 82 1.50 16.39 0.51
N SER A 83 0.42 16.11 -0.22
CA SER A 83 -0.81 16.92 -0.16
C SER A 83 -1.76 16.57 1.00
N LEU A 84 -1.51 15.46 1.72
CA LEU A 84 -2.37 14.97 2.81
C LEU A 84 -1.60 14.68 4.09
N ILE A 85 -0.41 14.11 3.98
CA ILE A 85 0.31 13.52 5.10
C ILE A 85 1.78 13.91 5.02
N ALA A 86 2.32 14.42 6.11
CA ALA A 86 3.77 14.61 6.25
C ALA A 86 4.50 13.25 6.22
N LYS A 87 5.78 13.27 5.86
CA LYS A 87 6.64 12.09 5.87
C LYS A 87 6.60 11.38 7.22
N ILE A 88 6.35 10.07 7.21
CA ILE A 88 6.35 9.22 8.39
C ILE A 88 7.06 7.90 8.11
N ASP A 89 8.02 7.55 8.97
CA ASP A 89 8.84 6.37 8.76
C ASP A 89 8.10 5.08 9.12
N ALA A 90 8.19 4.10 8.22
CA ALA A 90 7.74 2.73 8.39
C ALA A 90 8.93 1.89 8.84
N ILE A 91 8.98 1.56 10.14
CA ILE A 91 10.13 0.92 10.79
C ILE A 91 9.75 -0.49 11.20
N PRO A 92 10.56 -1.53 10.88
CA PRO A 92 10.32 -2.89 11.35
C PRO A 92 10.20 -2.96 12.88
N GLY A 93 9.12 -3.59 13.36
CA GLY A 93 8.86 -3.77 14.79
C GLY A 93 8.39 -2.51 15.54
N LYS A 94 8.17 -1.39 14.85
CA LYS A 94 7.64 -0.17 15.43
C LYS A 94 6.43 0.33 14.65
N VAL A 95 5.35 0.69 15.35
CA VAL A 95 4.18 1.33 14.75
C VAL A 95 4.26 2.84 15.01
N ASN A 96 4.39 3.62 13.94
CA ASN A 96 4.24 5.06 13.96
C ASN A 96 2.82 5.43 13.52
N THR A 97 2.28 6.53 14.04
CA THR A 97 0.91 6.95 13.72
C THR A 97 0.86 8.35 13.16
N VAL A 98 0.00 8.54 12.17
CA VAL A 98 -0.34 9.85 11.62
C VAL A 98 -1.82 9.87 11.29
N SER A 99 -2.46 11.02 11.44
CA SER A 99 -3.87 11.19 11.09
C SER A 99 -4.02 12.27 10.03
N PHE A 100 -5.03 12.09 9.17
CA PHE A 100 -5.42 13.10 8.20
C PHE A 100 -6.94 13.17 8.05
N ARG A 101 -7.40 14.30 7.53
CA ARG A 101 -8.80 14.53 7.14
C ARG A 101 -8.80 15.23 5.78
N ALA A 102 -9.22 14.54 4.75
CA ALA A 102 -9.26 15.10 3.41
C ALA A 102 -10.50 15.98 3.23
N ALA A 103 -10.29 17.25 2.91
CA ALA A 103 -11.38 18.20 2.68
C ALA A 103 -12.02 18.08 1.31
N ARG A 104 -11.34 17.46 0.33
CA ARG A 104 -11.80 17.29 -1.05
C ARG A 104 -11.56 15.88 -1.54
N THR A 105 -12.40 15.43 -2.47
CA THR A 105 -12.20 14.19 -3.23
C THR A 105 -11.06 14.31 -4.25
N GLY A 106 -10.54 13.19 -4.71
CA GLY A 106 -9.50 13.11 -5.74
C GLY A 106 -8.43 12.09 -5.42
N LEU A 107 -7.49 11.94 -6.34
CA LEU A 107 -6.30 11.10 -6.18
C LEU A 107 -5.14 11.93 -5.66
N PHE A 108 -4.56 11.50 -4.57
CA PHE A 108 -3.40 12.13 -3.94
C PHE A 108 -2.23 11.16 -4.02
N GLU A 109 -1.27 11.50 -4.86
CA GLU A 109 -0.11 10.66 -5.12
C GLU A 109 0.98 10.88 -4.09
N GLY A 110 1.74 9.82 -3.83
CA GLY A 110 2.86 9.77 -2.92
C GLY A 110 3.92 8.77 -3.36
N GLN A 111 4.96 8.67 -2.56
CA GLN A 111 6.08 7.78 -2.83
C GLN A 111 6.78 7.37 -1.53
N CYS A 112 7.56 6.31 -1.61
CA CYS A 112 8.51 6.00 -0.54
C CYS A 112 9.56 7.11 -0.44
N ALA A 113 9.77 7.64 0.75
CA ALA A 113 10.69 8.75 1.02
C ALA A 113 11.90 8.35 1.90
N GLU A 114 12.19 7.04 1.98
CA GLU A 114 13.40 6.48 2.60
C GLU A 114 14.00 5.42 1.68
N PHE A 115 15.31 5.49 1.40
CA PHE A 115 15.95 4.55 0.49
C PHE A 115 15.84 3.12 1.01
N CYS A 116 15.09 2.30 0.29
CA CYS A 116 14.73 0.94 0.68
C CYS A 116 15.28 -0.16 -0.25
N GLY A 117 16.07 0.20 -1.25
CA GLY A 117 16.71 -0.76 -2.15
C GLY A 117 16.45 -0.50 -3.64
N LEU A 118 16.59 -1.56 -4.45
CA LEU A 118 16.69 -1.47 -5.91
C LEU A 118 15.50 -0.77 -6.61
N GLN A 119 14.27 -1.03 -6.15
CA GLN A 119 13.05 -0.44 -6.72
C GLN A 119 12.49 0.72 -5.90
N HIS A 120 13.32 1.33 -5.04
CA HIS A 120 12.92 2.48 -4.24
C HIS A 120 12.22 3.58 -5.06
N ALA A 121 12.78 3.91 -6.21
CA ALA A 121 12.23 4.96 -7.09
C ALA A 121 10.88 4.58 -7.74
N HIS A 122 10.48 3.32 -7.69
CA HIS A 122 9.20 2.82 -8.23
C HIS A 122 8.23 2.37 -7.13
N MET A 123 8.57 2.63 -5.87
CA MET A 123 7.69 2.34 -4.73
C MET A 123 6.74 3.52 -4.49
N PHE A 124 5.76 3.65 -5.37
CA PHE A 124 4.73 4.67 -5.30
C PHE A 124 3.58 4.24 -4.37
N ASN A 125 2.83 5.24 -3.91
CA ASN A 125 1.58 5.05 -3.19
C ASN A 125 0.57 6.13 -3.60
N SER A 126 -0.70 5.88 -3.32
CA SER A 126 -1.72 6.91 -3.51
C SER A 126 -2.88 6.74 -2.53
N ILE A 127 -3.56 7.86 -2.25
CA ILE A 127 -4.82 7.90 -1.51
C ILE A 127 -5.90 8.43 -2.43
N GLU A 128 -6.87 7.60 -2.76
CA GLU A 128 -8.07 8.00 -3.49
C GLU A 128 -9.14 8.41 -2.49
N VAL A 129 -9.42 9.70 -2.41
CA VAL A 129 -10.47 10.23 -1.53
C VAL A 129 -11.77 10.29 -2.30
N VAL A 130 -12.79 9.61 -1.79
CA VAL A 130 -14.14 9.53 -2.37
C VAL A 130 -15.19 10.06 -1.38
N PRO A 131 -16.41 10.39 -1.83
CA PRO A 131 -17.51 10.71 -0.92
C PRO A 131 -17.70 9.62 0.14
N ALA A 132 -18.01 10.00 1.38
CA ALA A 132 -18.07 9.06 2.49
C ALA A 132 -19.04 7.90 2.28
N ALA A 133 -20.19 8.14 1.64
CA ALA A 133 -21.16 7.09 1.33
C ALA A 133 -20.64 6.11 0.26
N GLU A 134 -19.91 6.60 -0.75
CA GLU A 134 -19.26 5.77 -1.76
C GLU A 134 -18.18 4.89 -1.14
N PHE A 135 -17.40 5.47 -0.22
CA PHE A 135 -16.39 4.72 0.54
C PHE A 135 -17.01 3.57 1.34
N ASP A 136 -18.10 3.82 2.06
CA ASP A 136 -18.76 2.80 2.89
C ASP A 136 -19.34 1.65 2.03
N ALA A 137 -19.93 1.99 0.87
CA ALA A 137 -20.40 1.01 -0.09
C ALA A 137 -19.26 0.18 -0.66
N TRP A 138 -18.18 0.84 -1.12
CA TRP A 138 -16.98 0.19 -1.64
C TRP A 138 -16.34 -0.74 -0.59
N LEU A 139 -16.21 -0.29 0.67
CA LEU A 139 -15.59 -1.09 1.72
C LEU A 139 -16.38 -2.37 2.03
N THR A 140 -17.71 -2.29 1.94
CA THR A 140 -18.59 -3.44 2.11
C THR A 140 -18.52 -4.40 0.93
N GLU A 141 -18.54 -3.86 -0.29
CA GLU A 141 -18.40 -4.64 -1.53
C GLU A 141 -17.06 -5.37 -1.59
N GLN A 142 -15.95 -4.67 -1.27
CA GLN A 142 -14.63 -5.28 -1.25
C GLN A 142 -14.49 -6.39 -0.21
N ALA A 143 -15.10 -6.24 0.96
CA ALA A 143 -15.09 -7.30 1.96
C ALA A 143 -15.71 -8.59 1.44
N GLN A 144 -16.88 -8.48 0.79
CA GLN A 144 -17.56 -9.62 0.18
C GLN A 144 -16.76 -10.19 -1.00
N ALA A 145 -16.28 -9.32 -1.88
CA ALA A 145 -15.54 -9.72 -3.07
C ALA A 145 -14.22 -10.43 -2.72
N GLN A 146 -13.49 -9.96 -1.70
CA GLN A 146 -12.26 -10.62 -1.25
C GLN A 146 -12.53 -11.95 -0.53
N GLU A 147 -13.68 -12.09 0.14
CA GLU A 147 -14.10 -13.35 0.76
C GLU A 147 -14.51 -14.41 -0.29
N THR A 148 -15.19 -14.00 -1.36
CA THR A 148 -15.66 -14.89 -2.44
C THR A 148 -14.60 -15.13 -3.52
N GLY A 149 -13.53 -14.33 -3.57
CA GLY A 149 -12.50 -14.38 -4.60
C GLY A 149 -12.85 -13.62 -5.88
N ASP A 150 -13.92 -12.82 -5.88
CA ASP A 150 -14.39 -12.01 -7.02
C ASP A 150 -13.78 -10.61 -7.05
N SER A 151 -12.75 -10.35 -6.22
CA SER A 151 -12.13 -9.03 -6.13
C SER A 151 -11.04 -8.83 -7.19
N ASP A 152 -10.73 -7.56 -7.47
CA ASP A 152 -9.58 -7.12 -8.25
C ASP A 152 -8.24 -7.22 -7.49
N LEU A 153 -8.24 -7.85 -6.31
CA LEU A 153 -7.05 -7.95 -5.44
C LEU A 153 -5.88 -8.63 -6.16
N GLY A 154 -6.14 -9.70 -6.91
CA GLY A 154 -5.09 -10.39 -7.67
C GLY A 154 -4.46 -9.51 -8.75
N GLU A 155 -5.24 -8.65 -9.40
CA GLU A 155 -4.73 -7.65 -10.32
C GLU A 155 -3.90 -6.57 -9.60
N GLN A 156 -4.36 -6.09 -8.46
CA GLN A 156 -3.62 -5.13 -7.63
C GLN A 156 -2.28 -5.72 -7.17
N GLU A 157 -2.27 -6.99 -6.73
CA GLU A 157 -1.06 -7.70 -6.33
C GLU A 157 -0.10 -7.90 -7.50
N PHE A 158 -0.62 -8.26 -8.68
CA PHE A 158 0.22 -8.37 -9.86
C PHE A 158 0.84 -7.01 -10.23
N ASN A 159 0.02 -5.98 -10.39
CA ASN A 159 0.48 -4.66 -10.84
C ASN A 159 1.36 -3.96 -9.79
N GLY A 160 0.99 -4.05 -8.52
CA GLY A 160 1.69 -3.39 -7.41
C GLY A 160 2.96 -4.13 -6.97
N VAL A 161 3.05 -5.44 -7.18
CA VAL A 161 4.14 -6.27 -6.66
C VAL A 161 4.92 -6.95 -7.78
N CYS A 162 4.27 -7.79 -8.58
CA CYS A 162 4.95 -8.66 -9.55
C CYS A 162 5.47 -7.88 -10.76
N ALA A 163 4.66 -6.96 -11.29
CA ALA A 163 4.96 -6.19 -12.50
C ALA A 163 6.22 -5.32 -12.36
N LYS A 164 6.55 -4.87 -11.16
CA LYS A 164 7.76 -4.07 -10.90
C LYS A 164 9.06 -4.79 -11.26
N CYS A 165 9.04 -6.11 -11.24
CA CYS A 165 10.18 -6.95 -11.62
C CYS A 165 9.95 -7.72 -12.92
N HIS A 166 8.72 -8.20 -13.14
CA HIS A 166 8.39 -9.05 -14.27
C HIS A 166 7.83 -8.29 -15.49
N GLY A 167 7.63 -6.96 -15.37
CA GLY A 167 7.02 -6.12 -16.40
C GLY A 167 5.49 -6.07 -16.32
N PRO A 168 4.85 -4.96 -16.75
CA PRO A 168 3.40 -4.77 -16.63
C PRO A 168 2.58 -5.76 -17.46
N GLN A 169 3.19 -6.40 -18.48
CA GLN A 169 2.60 -7.49 -19.23
C GLN A 169 3.19 -8.87 -18.85
N GLY A 170 4.09 -8.91 -17.88
CA GLY A 170 4.84 -10.12 -17.53
C GLY A 170 5.95 -10.44 -18.52
N GLU A 171 6.34 -9.50 -19.36
CA GLU A 171 7.31 -9.65 -20.45
C GLU A 171 8.76 -9.85 -19.98
N GLY A 172 9.01 -9.58 -18.70
CA GLY A 172 10.35 -9.62 -18.10
C GLY A 172 11.03 -8.25 -18.10
N LEU A 173 11.62 -7.89 -16.96
CA LEU A 173 12.48 -6.72 -16.77
C LEU A 173 13.71 -7.12 -15.95
N ILE A 174 13.66 -6.97 -14.62
CA ILE A 174 14.68 -7.45 -13.68
C ILE A 174 14.49 -8.95 -13.46
N GLY A 175 13.24 -9.39 -13.34
CA GLY A 175 12.83 -10.78 -13.29
C GLY A 175 12.59 -11.36 -14.68
N PRO A 176 12.54 -12.69 -14.81
CA PRO A 176 12.25 -13.34 -16.09
C PRO A 176 10.80 -13.08 -16.54
N ALA A 177 10.55 -13.25 -17.85
CA ALA A 177 9.19 -13.23 -18.38
C ALA A 177 8.33 -14.31 -17.71
N LEU A 178 7.08 -13.98 -17.44
CA LEU A 178 6.06 -14.91 -16.96
C LEU A 178 5.38 -15.58 -18.15
N SER A 179 5.06 -16.85 -17.99
CA SER A 179 4.41 -17.66 -19.02
C SER A 179 3.36 -18.56 -18.40
N ALA A 180 2.46 -19.07 -19.21
CA ALA A 180 1.49 -20.09 -18.79
C ALA A 180 2.15 -21.23 -18.01
N THR A 181 3.29 -21.73 -18.46
CA THR A 181 4.01 -22.82 -17.79
C THR A 181 4.53 -22.40 -16.40
N SER A 182 5.03 -21.15 -16.27
CA SER A 182 5.59 -20.66 -15.00
C SER A 182 4.52 -20.41 -13.93
N VAL A 183 3.26 -20.17 -14.32
CA VAL A 183 2.16 -19.81 -13.40
C VAL A 183 1.05 -20.87 -13.32
N SER A 184 1.19 -22.02 -14.03
CA SER A 184 0.15 -23.04 -14.09
C SER A 184 -0.07 -23.78 -12.77
N ASP A 185 0.99 -24.00 -12.00
CA ASP A 185 0.94 -24.65 -10.70
C ASP A 185 0.75 -23.62 -9.58
N ALA A 186 -0.48 -23.52 -9.07
CA ALA A 186 -0.81 -22.59 -7.99
C ALA A 186 0.02 -22.81 -6.71
N ARG A 187 0.35 -24.07 -6.38
CA ARG A 187 1.18 -24.40 -5.21
C ARG A 187 2.64 -23.96 -5.41
N ALA A 188 3.14 -24.07 -6.64
CA ALA A 188 4.47 -23.56 -6.96
C ALA A 188 4.51 -22.05 -6.89
N VAL A 189 3.49 -21.35 -7.42
CA VAL A 189 3.35 -19.88 -7.31
C VAL A 189 3.29 -19.46 -5.84
N GLU A 190 2.41 -20.08 -5.04
CA GLU A 190 2.31 -19.81 -3.60
C GLU A 190 3.68 -19.94 -2.91
N ARG A 191 4.37 -21.06 -3.11
CA ARG A 191 5.67 -21.30 -2.50
C ARG A 191 6.71 -20.25 -2.92
N ILE A 192 6.77 -19.94 -4.22
CA ILE A 192 7.73 -18.96 -4.75
C ILE A 192 7.42 -17.57 -4.18
N VAL A 193 6.16 -17.16 -4.17
CA VAL A 193 5.74 -15.84 -3.69
C VAL A 193 5.97 -15.69 -2.19
N THR A 194 5.68 -16.73 -1.39
CA THR A 194 5.77 -16.66 0.07
C THR A 194 7.17 -16.97 0.63
N GLN A 195 7.98 -17.77 -0.08
CA GLN A 195 9.29 -18.20 0.40
C GLN A 195 10.46 -17.64 -0.41
N GLY A 196 10.18 -17.11 -1.61
CA GLY A 196 11.19 -16.67 -2.56
C GLY A 196 11.75 -17.81 -3.40
N PHE A 197 12.47 -17.47 -4.47
CA PHE A 197 13.15 -18.43 -5.31
C PHE A 197 14.38 -17.80 -5.99
N GLY A 198 15.55 -18.32 -5.73
CA GLY A 198 16.80 -17.80 -6.30
C GLY A 198 17.03 -16.32 -5.92
N LYS A 199 16.93 -15.42 -6.91
CA LYS A 199 17.03 -13.96 -6.70
C LYS A 199 15.70 -13.30 -6.42
N MET A 200 14.58 -13.99 -6.58
CA MET A 200 13.25 -13.47 -6.29
C MET A 200 13.00 -13.46 -4.78
N PRO A 201 12.79 -12.30 -4.15
CA PRO A 201 12.49 -12.25 -2.73
C PRO A 201 11.09 -12.81 -2.42
N PRO A 202 10.80 -13.19 -1.16
CA PRO A 202 9.48 -13.66 -0.73
C PRO A 202 8.48 -12.50 -0.61
N VAL A 203 8.08 -11.92 -1.74
CA VAL A 203 7.25 -10.71 -1.82
C VAL A 203 5.90 -10.85 -1.11
N GLY A 204 5.32 -12.05 -1.12
CA GLY A 204 4.06 -12.37 -0.44
C GLY A 204 4.23 -13.05 0.92
N ARG A 205 5.39 -12.95 1.55
CA ARG A 205 5.60 -13.50 2.89
C ARG A 205 4.59 -12.92 3.88
N GLY A 206 3.80 -13.79 4.52
CA GLY A 206 2.74 -13.38 5.44
C GLY A 206 1.47 -12.85 4.76
N TRP A 207 1.30 -13.06 3.45
CA TRP A 207 0.01 -12.90 2.80
C TRP A 207 -0.98 -13.92 3.33
N SER A 208 -2.24 -13.53 3.39
CA SER A 208 -3.33 -14.43 3.74
C SER A 208 -3.66 -15.39 2.58
N GLU A 209 -4.34 -16.48 2.88
CA GLU A 209 -4.80 -17.43 1.86
C GLU A 209 -5.67 -16.75 0.77
N PRO A 210 -6.64 -15.86 1.09
CA PRO A 210 -7.36 -15.10 0.07
C PRO A 210 -6.47 -14.28 -0.87
N GLN A 211 -5.41 -13.66 -0.36
CA GLN A 211 -4.46 -12.92 -1.20
C GLN A 211 -3.74 -13.83 -2.19
N VAL A 212 -3.20 -14.94 -1.72
CA VAL A 212 -2.51 -15.93 -2.58
C VAL A 212 -3.46 -16.50 -3.62
N ASN A 213 -4.70 -16.79 -3.22
CA ASN A 213 -5.72 -17.32 -4.13
C ASN A 213 -6.11 -16.28 -5.19
N ALA A 214 -6.28 -15.03 -4.83
CA ALA A 214 -6.58 -13.93 -5.76
C ALA A 214 -5.46 -13.77 -6.79
N LEU A 215 -4.20 -13.71 -6.34
CA LEU A 215 -3.05 -13.66 -7.25
C LEU A 215 -3.01 -14.88 -8.20
N THR A 216 -3.16 -16.08 -7.68
CA THR A 216 -3.05 -17.29 -8.51
C THR A 216 -4.20 -17.41 -9.52
N ALA A 217 -5.40 -16.95 -9.17
CA ALA A 217 -6.54 -16.87 -10.08
C ALA A 217 -6.26 -15.88 -11.21
N TYR A 218 -5.83 -14.66 -10.85
CA TYR A 218 -5.47 -13.62 -11.82
C TYR A 218 -4.35 -14.07 -12.77
N LEU A 219 -3.28 -14.69 -12.25
CA LEU A 219 -2.17 -15.17 -13.08
C LEU A 219 -2.62 -16.24 -14.09
N LYS A 220 -3.51 -17.15 -13.72
CA LYS A 220 -4.07 -18.16 -14.63
C LYS A 220 -4.91 -17.53 -15.75
N GLU A 221 -5.70 -16.52 -15.42
CA GLU A 221 -6.50 -15.78 -16.40
C GLU A 221 -5.59 -14.97 -17.34
N ARG A 222 -4.60 -14.28 -16.78
CA ARG A 222 -3.69 -13.41 -17.51
C ARG A 222 -2.73 -14.15 -18.43
N PHE A 223 -2.32 -15.36 -18.04
CA PHE A 223 -1.38 -16.22 -18.78
C PHE A 223 -2.00 -17.59 -19.06
N PRO A 224 -3.02 -17.70 -19.94
CA PRO A 224 -3.74 -18.95 -20.18
C PRO A 224 -2.85 -19.99 -20.86
N ALA A 225 -3.03 -21.26 -20.50
CA ALA A 225 -2.38 -22.37 -21.17
C ALA A 225 -2.86 -22.45 -22.62
N GLY A 226 -1.94 -22.25 -23.57
CA GLY A 226 -2.25 -22.23 -25.02
C GLY A 226 -2.32 -20.84 -25.65
N GLY A 227 -2.13 -19.75 -24.89
CA GLY A 227 -1.93 -18.42 -25.44
C GLY A 227 -0.55 -18.31 -26.06
N ALA A 228 -0.47 -18.15 -27.37
CA ALA A 228 0.74 -17.77 -28.06
C ALA A 228 1.22 -16.44 -27.49
N SER A 229 2.46 -16.39 -26.99
CA SER A 229 3.16 -15.15 -26.71
C SER A 229 3.16 -14.31 -27.98
N GLY A 230 2.32 -13.26 -28.02
CA GLY A 230 2.39 -12.29 -29.11
C GLY A 230 3.81 -11.73 -29.17
N GLY A 231 4.44 -11.91 -30.29
CA GLY A 231 5.79 -11.44 -30.61
C GLY A 231 5.88 -9.93 -30.76
#